data_80e53b0a55c315b8769c2b625c58d29d
#
_entry.id   80e53b0a55c315b8769c2b625c58d29d
#
_cell.length_a   1.000
_cell.length_b   1.000
_cell.length_c   1.000
_cell.angle_alpha   90.00
_cell.angle_beta   90.00
_cell.angle_gamma   90.00
#
_symmetry.space_group_name_H-M   'P 1'
#
loop_
_entity.id
_entity.type
_entity.pdbx_description
1 polymer ?
#
loop_
_entity_poly.entity_id
_entity_poly.type
_entity_poly.pdbx_seq_one_letter_code
_entity_poly.pdbx_strand_id
1 'polypeptide(L)'
;MKLCKTVMTKKDGNFREITISSPIIFLLLNVLGAHLYEESKEKLFHYKNKNISSFYAGNYKEKSFHYSDSYKSFINEIENKKSKYRYCFKTDISQFYPSINLDLLMNTIQDKCPGENNNSTLLYKNLLLYLGNGRYPTIPNNTGLSFISTELYLDNFDEEIFSNLSKVSEISKFYLIRYVDDLYILFTCGENEKNKCEQHIKQIIQDAAFKNQLTVNTAKQKLTDIIDMNHYVMNSLDYIDSDDFLTESNFKLSYEITEEKLIELLDNLLSLENFPSREEVESEMRCTLLDKLDVEVPDATYFEILKFLVYTKQELFRSKKVISKLKEVIQNLDIVQYYPKIFVLMILNTRDEKLIKNFLNYLFNKYREKPFSKYYEVMSLTYSISRNFCHDDLIRNIGYINEGIKSFIYKYCKKTSMNKYIDEKIINDQSHKFQKMMFNDDILNYLRLMKLYMHKKKDFIEEFGYHKVYFDRKLAYMAAELGINGATKKGKPTFNFTYNKGCIEKIKVEADCKFDDLLIKNVKKSYELRNSNPIVHASAEIITKNKKSDVLQKMKSLDEFLKMLSEKIWN
;
A
#
# COMPACT_ATOMS: atom_id res chain seq x y z
N MET A 1 -10.31 12.83 3.19
CA MET A 1 -9.52 11.60 3.05
C MET A 1 -8.29 11.77 3.92
N LYS A 2 -8.03 10.90 4.91
CA LYS A 2 -6.87 11.09 5.79
C LYS A 2 -5.68 10.36 5.16
N LEU A 3 -4.65 11.10 4.81
CA LEU A 3 -3.32 10.59 4.49
C LEU A 3 -2.59 10.33 5.81
N CYS A 4 -1.79 9.29 5.86
CA CYS A 4 -0.97 9.00 7.01
C CYS A 4 0.49 9.13 6.64
N LYS A 5 1.21 10.04 7.29
CA LYS A 5 2.66 10.15 7.20
C LYS A 5 3.31 9.27 8.24
N THR A 6 4.36 8.59 7.86
CA THR A 6 5.19 7.79 8.75
C THR A 6 6.63 7.81 8.25
N VAL A 7 7.52 7.17 8.97
CA VAL A 7 8.93 7.03 8.58
C VAL A 7 9.27 5.58 8.34
N MET A 8 10.10 5.34 7.34
CA MET A 8 10.69 4.04 7.02
C MET A 8 12.18 4.11 7.31
N THR A 9 12.71 3.14 8.03
CA THR A 9 14.14 3.02 8.24
C THR A 9 14.84 2.54 6.98
N LYS A 10 15.96 3.18 6.64
CA LYS A 10 16.90 2.69 5.64
C LYS A 10 17.88 1.69 6.26
N LYS A 11 18.61 0.92 5.43
CA LYS A 11 19.64 -0.01 5.89
C LYS A 11 20.76 0.67 6.70
N ASP A 12 21.09 1.90 6.34
CA ASP A 12 22.11 2.74 7.00
C ASP A 12 21.66 3.36 8.34
N GLY A 13 20.47 2.99 8.84
CA GLY A 13 19.88 3.53 10.07
C GLY A 13 19.21 4.90 9.91
N ASN A 14 19.34 5.56 8.76
CA ASN A 14 18.65 6.79 8.45
C ASN A 14 17.15 6.57 8.19
N PHE A 15 16.37 7.65 8.21
CA PHE A 15 14.93 7.60 8.01
C PHE A 15 14.53 8.17 6.66
N ARG A 16 13.50 7.58 6.07
CA ARG A 16 12.78 8.13 4.92
C ARG A 16 11.34 8.43 5.34
N GLU A 17 10.91 9.68 5.17
CA GLU A 17 9.50 10.03 5.32
C GLU A 17 8.71 9.40 4.17
N ILE A 18 7.61 8.73 4.50
CA ILE A 18 6.70 8.14 3.52
C ILE A 18 5.25 8.51 3.83
N THR A 19 4.42 8.46 2.81
CA THR A 19 2.98 8.67 2.90
C THR A 19 2.25 7.36 2.61
N ILE A 20 1.45 6.89 3.55
CA ILE A 20 0.53 5.78 3.31
C ILE A 20 -0.75 6.36 2.73
N SER A 21 -1.11 5.91 1.52
CA SER A 21 -2.32 6.33 0.82
C SER A 21 -3.41 5.26 0.86
N SER A 22 -4.67 5.67 0.68
CA SER A 22 -5.73 4.71 0.45
C SER A 22 -5.55 3.99 -0.90
N PRO A 23 -6.04 2.75 -1.08
CA PRO A 23 -5.95 2.03 -2.35
C PRO A 23 -6.50 2.81 -3.55
N ILE A 24 -7.56 3.60 -3.36
CA ILE A 24 -8.15 4.43 -4.43
C ILE A 24 -7.18 5.53 -4.87
N ILE A 25 -6.51 6.21 -3.93
CA ILE A 25 -5.49 7.22 -4.25
C ILE A 25 -4.29 6.57 -4.92
N PHE A 26 -3.84 5.43 -4.42
CA PHE A 26 -2.75 4.67 -5.02
C PHE A 26 -3.04 4.33 -6.49
N LEU A 27 -4.25 3.82 -6.76
CA LEU A 27 -4.71 3.52 -8.12
C LEU A 27 -4.82 4.79 -8.99
N LEU A 28 -5.40 5.86 -8.46
CA LEU A 28 -5.52 7.14 -9.18
C LEU A 28 -4.15 7.67 -9.63
N LEU A 29 -3.14 7.60 -8.77
CA LEU A 29 -1.78 8.02 -9.12
C LEU A 29 -1.13 7.13 -10.18
N ASN A 30 -1.39 5.83 -10.16
CA ASN A 30 -0.94 4.94 -11.22
C ASN A 30 -1.63 5.23 -12.55
N VAL A 31 -2.94 5.53 -12.54
CA VAL A 31 -3.68 5.94 -13.75
C VAL A 31 -3.17 7.26 -14.30
N LEU A 32 -2.90 8.24 -13.42
CA LEU A 32 -2.29 9.51 -13.83
C LEU A 32 -0.92 9.30 -14.47
N GLY A 33 -0.06 8.48 -13.84
CA GLY A 33 1.24 8.16 -14.41
C GLY A 33 1.14 7.45 -15.77
N ALA A 34 0.21 6.51 -15.93
CA ALA A 34 -0.03 5.81 -17.19
C ALA A 34 -0.52 6.77 -18.29
N HIS A 35 -1.42 7.69 -17.95
CA HIS A 35 -1.87 8.72 -18.88
C HIS A 35 -0.72 9.61 -19.35
N LEU A 36 0.07 10.14 -18.41
CA LEU A 36 1.22 10.98 -18.75
C LEU A 36 2.32 10.21 -19.51
N TYR A 37 2.48 8.90 -19.25
CA TYR A 37 3.37 8.05 -20.05
C TYR A 37 2.91 7.98 -21.51
N GLU A 38 1.64 7.70 -21.76
CA GLU A 38 1.11 7.62 -23.13
C GLU A 38 1.29 8.95 -23.90
N GLU A 39 1.09 10.08 -23.22
CA GLU A 39 1.23 11.41 -23.81
C GLU A 39 2.69 11.83 -24.09
N SER A 40 3.65 11.36 -23.26
CA SER A 40 5.04 11.83 -23.29
C SER A 40 6.05 10.87 -23.92
N LYS A 41 5.75 9.57 -24.01
CA LYS A 41 6.70 8.51 -24.38
C LYS A 41 7.51 8.79 -25.67
N GLU A 42 6.91 9.47 -26.66
CA GLU A 42 7.62 9.80 -27.90
C GLU A 42 8.47 11.08 -27.80
N LYS A 43 8.31 11.87 -26.74
CA LYS A 43 9.00 13.14 -26.56
C LYS A 43 10.14 13.10 -25.55
N LEU A 44 10.16 12.12 -24.66
CA LEU A 44 11.20 11.98 -23.65
C LEU A 44 12.56 11.69 -24.29
N PHE A 45 13.61 12.31 -23.74
CA PHE A 45 14.95 12.30 -24.29
C PHE A 45 15.55 10.90 -24.43
N HIS A 46 15.41 10.06 -23.40
CA HIS A 46 15.99 8.72 -23.39
C HIS A 46 15.35 7.76 -24.42
N TYR A 47 14.08 7.96 -24.82
CA TYR A 47 13.49 7.16 -25.90
C TYR A 47 14.04 7.53 -27.30
N LYS A 48 14.61 8.72 -27.45
CA LYS A 48 15.19 9.21 -28.71
C LYS A 48 16.66 8.86 -28.85
N ASN A 49 17.35 8.59 -27.75
CA ASN A 49 18.81 8.42 -27.72
C ASN A 49 19.20 7.00 -27.31
N LYS A 50 20.12 6.38 -28.08
CA LYS A 50 20.55 5.00 -27.87
C LYS A 50 21.63 4.83 -26.80
N ASN A 51 22.24 5.93 -26.33
CA ASN A 51 23.32 5.91 -25.35
C ASN A 51 22.88 6.35 -23.96
N ILE A 52 21.57 6.22 -23.68
CA ILE A 52 20.99 6.46 -22.38
C ILE A 52 19.88 5.45 -22.12
N SER A 53 19.80 4.95 -20.89
CA SER A 53 18.70 4.16 -20.39
C SER A 53 18.25 4.70 -19.06
N SER A 54 16.96 4.96 -18.92
CA SER A 54 16.32 5.38 -17.67
C SER A 54 15.32 4.34 -17.20
N PHE A 55 15.29 4.11 -15.90
CA PHE A 55 14.43 3.13 -15.23
C PHE A 55 13.75 3.77 -14.03
N TYR A 56 12.47 3.49 -13.86
CA TYR A 56 11.65 3.90 -12.71
C TYR A 56 11.03 2.69 -12.03
N ALA A 57 10.47 2.83 -10.84
CA ALA A 57 9.87 1.71 -10.11
C ALA A 57 8.58 1.22 -10.79
N GLY A 58 8.68 0.20 -11.62
CA GLY A 58 7.68 -0.33 -12.53
C GLY A 58 8.01 -0.06 -13.99
N ASN A 59 7.16 -0.51 -14.92
CA ASN A 59 7.35 -0.35 -16.36
C ASN A 59 6.00 -0.34 -17.09
N TYR A 60 5.55 0.83 -17.55
CA TYR A 60 4.29 0.94 -18.28
C TYR A 60 4.31 0.26 -19.65
N LYS A 61 5.47 0.26 -20.33
CA LYS A 61 5.63 -0.40 -21.63
C LYS A 61 5.39 -1.91 -21.51
N GLU A 62 5.92 -2.53 -20.45
CA GLU A 62 5.79 -3.96 -20.16
C GLU A 62 4.58 -4.28 -19.29
N LYS A 63 3.79 -3.27 -18.90
CA LYS A 63 2.64 -3.38 -18.00
C LYS A 63 2.99 -4.03 -16.65
N SER A 64 4.23 -3.86 -16.19
CA SER A 64 4.68 -4.28 -14.87
C SER A 64 4.57 -3.13 -13.87
N PHE A 65 3.97 -3.41 -12.71
CA PHE A 65 3.84 -2.48 -11.59
C PHE A 65 4.76 -2.86 -10.41
N HIS A 66 5.67 -3.81 -10.64
CA HIS A 66 6.63 -4.26 -9.65
C HIS A 66 7.98 -3.57 -9.86
N TYR A 67 8.47 -2.90 -8.82
CA TYR A 67 9.79 -2.25 -8.87
C TYR A 67 10.94 -3.24 -9.09
N SER A 68 10.79 -4.49 -8.63
CA SER A 68 11.78 -5.55 -8.81
C SER A 68 12.09 -5.85 -10.27
N ASP A 69 11.07 -5.87 -11.14
CA ASP A 69 11.27 -6.18 -12.56
C ASP A 69 12.08 -5.07 -13.23
N SER A 70 11.74 -3.83 -12.97
CA SER A 70 12.47 -2.69 -13.53
C SER A 70 13.89 -2.57 -12.96
N TYR A 71 14.12 -2.95 -11.71
CA TYR A 71 15.44 -3.01 -11.13
C TYR A 71 16.29 -4.14 -11.74
N LYS A 72 15.69 -5.31 -12.01
CA LYS A 72 16.36 -6.39 -12.77
C LYS A 72 16.77 -5.91 -14.16
N SER A 73 15.87 -5.21 -14.87
CA SER A 73 16.17 -4.65 -16.19
C SER A 73 17.31 -3.64 -16.13
N PHE A 74 17.34 -2.79 -15.09
CA PHE A 74 18.44 -1.86 -14.85
C PHE A 74 19.78 -2.58 -14.63
N ILE A 75 19.84 -3.61 -13.78
CA ILE A 75 21.05 -4.39 -13.54
C ILE A 75 21.49 -5.11 -14.82
N ASN A 76 20.57 -5.74 -15.53
CA ASN A 76 20.86 -6.40 -16.80
C ASN A 76 21.43 -5.41 -17.85
N GLU A 77 20.93 -4.18 -17.87
CA GLU A 77 21.46 -3.15 -18.78
C GLU A 77 22.91 -2.78 -18.42
N ILE A 78 23.24 -2.62 -17.14
CA ILE A 78 24.64 -2.43 -16.72
C ILE A 78 25.51 -3.61 -17.17
N GLU A 79 25.09 -4.84 -16.89
CA GLU A 79 25.83 -6.05 -17.25
C GLU A 79 26.06 -6.15 -18.76
N ASN A 80 25.07 -5.87 -19.58
CA ASN A 80 25.13 -5.91 -21.04
C ASN A 80 26.04 -4.82 -21.62
N LYS A 81 26.21 -3.70 -20.92
CA LYS A 81 26.99 -2.56 -21.42
C LYS A 81 28.43 -2.52 -20.88
N LYS A 82 28.66 -3.00 -19.63
CA LYS A 82 29.94 -2.83 -18.94
C LYS A 82 31.15 -3.27 -19.76
N SER A 83 31.08 -4.37 -20.52
CA SER A 83 32.17 -4.88 -21.33
C SER A 83 32.65 -3.92 -22.44
N LYS A 84 31.88 -2.90 -22.78
CA LYS A 84 32.17 -1.92 -23.83
C LYS A 84 32.89 -0.66 -23.32
N TYR A 85 33.00 -0.51 -22.00
CA TYR A 85 33.55 0.67 -21.36
C TYR A 85 34.65 0.29 -20.38
N ARG A 86 35.45 1.29 -19.95
CA ARG A 86 36.60 1.07 -19.06
C ARG A 86 36.34 1.49 -17.63
N TYR A 87 35.56 2.55 -17.47
CA TYR A 87 35.26 3.18 -16.17
C TYR A 87 33.79 3.35 -15.95
N CYS A 88 33.41 3.36 -14.67
CA CYS A 88 32.07 3.71 -14.21
C CYS A 88 32.13 4.80 -13.16
N PHE A 89 31.41 5.88 -13.37
CA PHE A 89 31.16 6.91 -12.35
C PHE A 89 29.74 6.76 -11.81
N LYS A 90 29.62 6.60 -10.48
CA LYS A 90 28.35 6.48 -9.79
C LYS A 90 28.07 7.70 -8.93
N THR A 91 26.83 8.16 -8.90
CA THR A 91 26.32 9.18 -7.96
C THR A 91 24.83 9.00 -7.70
N ASP A 92 24.28 9.68 -6.68
CA ASP A 92 22.85 9.77 -6.45
C ASP A 92 22.40 11.21 -6.16
N ILE A 93 21.11 11.46 -6.28
CA ILE A 93 20.49 12.75 -5.96
C ILE A 93 20.07 12.74 -4.49
N SER A 94 20.57 13.72 -3.72
CA SER A 94 20.24 13.86 -2.30
C SER A 94 18.75 14.21 -2.11
N GLN A 95 18.08 13.49 -1.22
CA GLN A 95 16.69 13.77 -0.85
C GLN A 95 15.78 13.97 -2.07
N PHE A 96 15.92 13.12 -3.09
CA PHE A 96 15.30 13.30 -4.40
C PHE A 96 13.83 13.70 -4.36
N TYR A 97 12.94 12.87 -3.79
CA TYR A 97 11.50 13.17 -3.77
C TYR A 97 11.15 14.50 -3.05
N PRO A 98 11.70 14.80 -1.87
CA PRO A 98 11.45 16.10 -1.22
C PRO A 98 12.00 17.31 -1.98
N SER A 99 13.01 17.14 -2.84
CA SER A 99 13.64 18.24 -3.60
C SER A 99 12.95 18.53 -4.94
N ILE A 100 11.99 17.69 -5.37
CA ILE A 100 11.27 17.92 -6.64
C ILE A 100 10.53 19.25 -6.59
N ASN A 101 10.90 20.15 -7.50
CA ASN A 101 10.18 21.39 -7.71
C ASN A 101 8.95 21.15 -8.59
N LEU A 102 7.76 21.35 -8.00
CA LEU A 102 6.50 21.07 -8.69
C LEU A 102 6.21 22.05 -9.83
N ASP A 103 6.73 23.28 -9.79
CA ASP A 103 6.55 24.22 -10.89
C ASP A 103 7.36 23.79 -12.12
N LEU A 104 8.63 23.41 -11.92
CA LEU A 104 9.45 22.84 -12.99
C LEU A 104 8.82 21.55 -13.55
N LEU A 105 8.32 20.67 -12.69
CA LEU A 105 7.63 19.46 -13.12
C LEU A 105 6.40 19.79 -13.98
N MET A 106 5.57 20.76 -13.58
CA MET A 106 4.39 21.13 -14.36
C MET A 106 4.77 21.72 -15.72
N ASN A 107 5.84 22.52 -15.78
CA ASN A 107 6.37 23.04 -17.06
C ASN A 107 6.84 21.89 -17.97
N THR A 108 7.54 20.89 -17.41
CA THR A 108 7.95 19.70 -18.17
C THR A 108 6.75 18.90 -18.68
N ILE A 109 5.71 18.73 -17.86
CA ILE A 109 4.48 18.05 -18.29
C ILE A 109 3.83 18.80 -19.46
N GLN A 110 3.73 20.13 -19.40
CA GLN A 110 3.16 20.93 -20.50
C GLN A 110 3.98 20.82 -21.80
N ASP A 111 5.30 20.77 -21.68
CA ASP A 111 6.19 20.62 -22.84
C ASP A 111 6.14 19.22 -23.46
N LYS A 112 6.16 18.19 -22.62
CA LYS A 112 6.27 16.79 -23.07
C LYS A 112 4.93 16.11 -23.33
N CYS A 113 3.82 16.61 -22.77
CA CYS A 113 2.48 16.02 -22.89
C CYS A 113 1.55 16.98 -23.68
N PRO A 114 1.37 16.81 -24.99
CA PRO A 114 0.62 17.77 -25.83
C PRO A 114 -0.85 17.93 -25.47
N GLY A 115 -1.45 16.91 -24.84
CA GLY A 115 -2.85 16.95 -24.39
C GLY A 115 -3.07 17.77 -23.12
N GLU A 116 -1.99 18.16 -22.42
CA GLU A 116 -2.08 18.84 -21.15
C GLU A 116 -2.07 20.38 -21.30
N ASN A 117 -2.85 21.02 -20.43
CA ASN A 117 -2.98 22.48 -20.41
C ASN A 117 -2.81 23.03 -18.98
N ASN A 118 -2.85 24.35 -18.84
CA ASN A 118 -2.68 25.01 -17.55
C ASN A 118 -3.68 24.53 -16.47
N ASN A 119 -4.91 24.18 -16.83
CA ASN A 119 -5.91 23.74 -15.87
C ASN A 119 -5.62 22.33 -15.38
N SER A 120 -5.24 21.40 -16.27
CA SER A 120 -4.89 20.04 -15.89
C SER A 120 -3.62 20.00 -15.05
N THR A 121 -2.57 20.73 -15.44
CA THR A 121 -1.33 20.80 -14.66
C THR A 121 -1.52 21.47 -13.30
N LEU A 122 -2.37 22.49 -13.20
CA LEU A 122 -2.75 23.07 -11.91
C LEU A 122 -3.46 22.06 -11.01
N LEU A 123 -4.35 21.25 -11.59
CA LEU A 123 -5.02 20.17 -10.86
C LEU A 123 -4.00 19.13 -10.36
N TYR A 124 -3.07 18.71 -11.20
CA TYR A 124 -2.00 17.76 -10.83
C TYR A 124 -1.10 18.33 -9.73
N LYS A 125 -0.66 19.57 -9.88
CA LYS A 125 0.12 20.27 -8.85
C LYS A 125 -0.60 20.28 -7.50
N ASN A 126 -1.87 20.69 -7.48
CA ASN A 126 -2.66 20.75 -6.26
C ASN A 126 -2.87 19.35 -5.63
N LEU A 127 -3.08 18.32 -6.45
CA LEU A 127 -3.17 16.94 -5.99
C LEU A 127 -1.86 16.49 -5.33
N LEU A 128 -0.73 16.69 -6.00
CA LEU A 128 0.59 16.31 -5.49
C LEU A 128 0.95 17.07 -4.21
N LEU A 129 0.71 18.40 -4.17
CA LEU A 129 0.90 19.23 -2.96
C LEU A 129 0.05 18.73 -1.80
N TYR A 130 -1.22 18.41 -2.04
CA TYR A 130 -2.11 17.89 -1.01
C TYR A 130 -1.62 16.54 -0.46
N LEU A 131 -1.23 15.63 -1.36
CA LEU A 131 -0.76 14.29 -0.98
C LEU A 131 0.60 14.32 -0.26
N GLY A 132 1.48 15.22 -0.67
CA GLY A 132 2.83 15.40 -0.13
C GLY A 132 2.92 16.41 1.03
N ASN A 133 1.79 17.05 1.42
CA ASN A 133 1.76 18.11 2.43
C ASN A 133 2.70 19.29 2.07
N GLY A 134 2.50 19.83 0.89
CA GLY A 134 3.29 20.96 0.37
C GLY A 134 4.57 20.56 -0.39
N ARG A 135 4.82 19.27 -0.60
CA ARG A 135 5.96 18.73 -1.35
C ARG A 135 5.51 17.63 -2.29
N TYR A 136 6.42 17.08 -3.07
CA TYR A 136 6.15 15.87 -3.85
C TYR A 136 5.88 14.68 -2.91
N PRO A 137 4.84 13.86 -3.15
CA PRO A 137 4.47 12.78 -2.24
C PRO A 137 5.43 11.59 -2.35
N THR A 138 5.83 11.05 -1.21
CA THR A 138 6.62 9.82 -1.11
C THR A 138 5.72 8.64 -0.76
N ILE A 139 5.04 8.09 -1.77
CA ILE A 139 4.21 6.88 -1.63
C ILE A 139 5.02 5.69 -2.17
N PRO A 140 5.41 4.73 -1.30
CA PRO A 140 6.23 3.61 -1.72
C PRO A 140 5.56 2.76 -2.82
N ASN A 141 6.36 2.24 -3.74
CA ASN A 141 5.95 1.30 -4.80
C ASN A 141 4.79 1.82 -5.69
N ASN A 142 4.64 3.13 -5.82
CA ASN A 142 3.69 3.71 -6.75
C ASN A 142 4.38 4.01 -8.09
N THR A 143 4.09 3.19 -9.10
CA THR A 143 4.68 3.30 -10.44
C THR A 143 4.39 4.65 -11.09
N GLY A 144 3.19 5.21 -10.89
CA GLY A 144 2.83 6.52 -11.45
C GLY A 144 3.67 7.66 -10.91
N LEU A 145 3.82 7.73 -9.58
CA LEU A 145 4.69 8.73 -8.97
C LEU A 145 6.16 8.52 -9.37
N SER A 146 6.61 7.27 -9.44
CA SER A 146 7.97 6.99 -9.87
C SER A 146 8.22 7.42 -11.31
N PHE A 147 7.31 7.14 -12.24
CA PHE A 147 7.38 7.62 -13.61
C PHE A 147 7.43 9.15 -13.68
N ILE A 148 6.50 9.82 -13.02
CA ILE A 148 6.39 11.30 -13.04
C ILE A 148 7.69 11.95 -12.49
N SER A 149 8.23 11.43 -11.41
CA SER A 149 9.45 11.97 -10.80
C SER A 149 10.71 11.60 -11.59
N THR A 150 10.77 10.40 -12.13
CA THR A 150 11.99 9.87 -12.76
C THR A 150 12.08 10.23 -14.25
N GLU A 151 11.00 10.01 -14.98
CA GLU A 151 11.05 10.17 -16.43
C GLU A 151 10.68 11.59 -16.87
N LEU A 152 9.67 12.20 -16.26
CA LEU A 152 9.27 13.56 -16.64
C LEU A 152 10.15 14.61 -15.96
N TYR A 153 10.33 14.55 -14.65
CA TYR A 153 11.08 15.60 -13.95
C TYR A 153 12.57 15.60 -14.28
N LEU A 154 13.19 14.41 -14.42
CA LEU A 154 14.62 14.28 -14.71
C LEU A 154 14.96 14.25 -16.21
N ASP A 155 14.00 14.36 -17.12
CA ASP A 155 14.27 14.33 -18.57
C ASP A 155 15.25 15.44 -19.01
N ASN A 156 15.04 16.66 -18.54
CA ASN A 156 15.93 17.79 -18.84
C ASN A 156 17.31 17.66 -18.16
N PHE A 157 17.35 17.07 -16.96
CA PHE A 157 18.59 16.78 -16.26
C PHE A 157 19.45 15.76 -17.02
N ASP A 158 18.84 14.70 -17.52
CA ASP A 158 19.50 13.68 -18.33
C ASP A 158 20.00 14.25 -19.67
N GLU A 159 19.16 15.04 -20.35
CA GLU A 159 19.51 15.71 -21.61
C GLU A 159 20.71 16.63 -21.45
N GLU A 160 20.76 17.40 -20.36
CA GLU A 160 21.85 18.32 -20.08
C GLU A 160 23.17 17.60 -19.79
N ILE A 161 23.14 16.55 -18.96
CA ILE A 161 24.33 15.73 -18.71
C ILE A 161 24.83 15.11 -20.01
N PHE A 162 23.95 14.50 -20.77
CA PHE A 162 24.28 13.86 -22.04
C PHE A 162 24.92 14.83 -23.03
N SER A 163 24.29 16.01 -23.22
CA SER A 163 24.76 17.02 -24.16
C SER A 163 26.12 17.60 -23.77
N ASN A 164 26.39 17.76 -22.48
CA ASN A 164 27.69 18.26 -22.02
C ASN A 164 28.77 17.19 -22.02
N LEU A 165 28.47 15.92 -21.67
CA LEU A 165 29.41 14.82 -21.81
C LEU A 165 29.86 14.59 -23.27
N SER A 166 28.97 14.81 -24.23
CA SER A 166 29.27 14.71 -25.66
C SER A 166 30.31 15.72 -26.14
N LYS A 167 30.56 16.80 -25.38
CA LYS A 167 31.52 17.86 -25.69
C LYS A 167 32.90 17.65 -25.06
N VAL A 168 33.02 16.66 -24.15
CA VAL A 168 34.29 16.36 -23.46
C VAL A 168 35.20 15.55 -24.38
N SER A 169 36.24 16.19 -24.90
CA SER A 169 37.16 15.61 -25.88
C SER A 169 37.93 14.36 -25.39
N GLU A 170 38.16 14.29 -24.08
CA GLU A 170 38.87 13.19 -23.42
C GLU A 170 38.03 11.90 -23.30
N ILE A 171 36.69 12.05 -23.39
CA ILE A 171 35.78 10.91 -23.32
C ILE A 171 35.47 10.41 -24.74
N SER A 172 36.05 9.28 -25.11
CA SER A 172 35.87 8.74 -26.46
C SER A 172 34.49 8.11 -26.70
N LYS A 173 33.88 7.58 -25.66
CA LYS A 173 32.51 7.03 -25.65
C LYS A 173 31.97 6.98 -24.25
N PHE A 174 30.63 7.14 -24.12
CA PHE A 174 29.94 7.02 -22.84
C PHE A 174 28.53 6.45 -23.01
N TYR A 175 27.95 6.01 -21.88
CA TYR A 175 26.59 5.54 -21.76
C TYR A 175 26.02 5.93 -20.40
N LEU A 176 24.85 6.55 -20.37
CA LEU A 176 24.16 6.91 -19.15
C LEU A 176 23.15 5.82 -18.78
N ILE A 177 23.14 5.43 -17.50
CA ILE A 177 22.13 4.52 -16.95
C ILE A 177 21.63 5.15 -15.66
N ARG A 178 20.33 5.28 -15.53
CA ARG A 178 19.71 5.84 -14.32
C ARG A 178 18.59 4.93 -13.83
N TYR A 179 18.59 4.67 -12.52
CA TYR A 179 17.47 4.06 -11.81
C TYR A 179 16.98 5.02 -10.74
N VAL A 180 15.81 5.63 -10.95
CA VAL A 180 15.23 6.68 -10.10
C VAL A 180 16.25 7.81 -9.88
N ASP A 181 16.86 7.91 -8.71
CA ASP A 181 17.86 8.90 -8.31
C ASP A 181 19.33 8.41 -8.43
N ASP A 182 19.54 7.12 -8.64
CA ASP A 182 20.87 6.53 -8.85
C ASP A 182 21.32 6.70 -10.31
N LEU A 183 22.41 7.45 -10.54
CA LEU A 183 23.01 7.69 -11.86
C LEU A 183 24.34 6.98 -12.02
N TYR A 184 24.48 6.25 -13.11
CA TYR A 184 25.69 5.57 -13.54
C TYR A 184 26.12 6.10 -14.90
N ILE A 185 27.37 6.52 -15.02
CA ILE A 185 27.99 6.94 -16.28
C ILE A 185 29.11 5.97 -16.60
N LEU A 186 28.87 5.09 -17.57
CA LEU A 186 29.89 4.20 -18.12
C LEU A 186 30.67 4.98 -19.19
N PHE A 187 31.99 5.02 -19.14
CA PHE A 187 32.79 5.76 -20.12
C PHE A 187 34.15 5.15 -20.38
N THR A 188 34.78 5.64 -21.45
CA THR A 188 36.16 5.26 -21.82
C THR A 188 36.95 6.53 -22.10
N CYS A 189 38.11 6.64 -21.47
CA CYS A 189 39.11 7.69 -21.70
C CYS A 189 40.53 7.09 -21.64
N GLY A 190 41.54 7.87 -21.96
CA GLY A 190 42.95 7.52 -21.76
C GLY A 190 43.25 7.37 -20.25
N GLU A 191 44.19 6.50 -19.90
CA GLU A 191 44.54 6.24 -18.50
C GLU A 191 45.03 7.48 -17.78
N ASN A 192 45.84 8.27 -18.44
CA ASN A 192 46.38 9.54 -17.94
C ASN A 192 45.30 10.65 -17.79
N GLU A 193 44.13 10.47 -18.42
CA GLU A 193 43.04 11.44 -18.43
C GLU A 193 41.93 11.09 -17.40
N LYS A 194 42.05 9.93 -16.73
CA LYS A 194 41.03 9.41 -15.79
C LYS A 194 40.58 10.46 -14.76
N ASN A 195 41.54 11.07 -14.08
CA ASN A 195 41.23 12.08 -13.05
C ASN A 195 40.59 13.36 -13.63
N LYS A 196 41.02 13.77 -14.83
CA LYS A 196 40.46 14.94 -15.52
C LYS A 196 39.03 14.65 -15.96
N CYS A 197 38.78 13.47 -16.52
CA CYS A 197 37.42 13.03 -16.88
C CYS A 197 36.50 12.97 -15.66
N GLU A 198 37.00 12.47 -14.52
CA GLU A 198 36.21 12.45 -13.27
C GLU A 198 35.80 13.84 -12.83
N GLN A 199 36.73 14.79 -12.87
CA GLN A 199 36.42 16.20 -12.51
C GLN A 199 35.41 16.82 -13.47
N HIS A 200 35.55 16.61 -14.78
CA HIS A 200 34.58 17.10 -15.76
C HIS A 200 33.19 16.48 -15.54
N ILE A 201 33.13 15.16 -15.30
CA ILE A 201 31.85 14.47 -15.02
C ILE A 201 31.20 15.05 -13.76
N LYS A 202 31.94 15.26 -12.68
CA LYS A 202 31.44 15.86 -11.45
C LYS A 202 30.88 17.26 -11.69
N GLN A 203 31.62 18.09 -12.41
CA GLN A 203 31.18 19.46 -12.74
C GLN A 203 29.91 19.45 -13.56
N ILE A 204 29.85 18.65 -14.64
CA ILE A 204 28.68 18.52 -15.51
C ILE A 204 27.43 18.12 -14.71
N ILE A 205 27.57 17.12 -13.82
CA ILE A 205 26.45 16.66 -13.00
C ILE A 205 26.01 17.76 -12.00
N GLN A 206 26.95 18.47 -11.38
CA GLN A 206 26.63 19.57 -10.47
C GLN A 206 25.92 20.72 -11.18
N ASP A 207 26.38 21.11 -12.35
CA ASP A 207 25.77 22.18 -13.17
C ASP A 207 24.36 21.79 -13.61
N ALA A 208 24.18 20.56 -14.08
CA ALA A 208 22.87 20.03 -14.45
C ALA A 208 21.94 19.96 -13.23
N ALA A 209 22.42 19.51 -12.08
CA ALA A 209 21.65 19.48 -10.85
C ALA A 209 21.22 20.88 -10.41
N PHE A 210 22.14 21.85 -10.41
CA PHE A 210 21.84 23.23 -10.05
C PHE A 210 20.73 23.82 -10.90
N LYS A 211 20.80 23.66 -12.23
CA LYS A 211 19.76 24.15 -13.15
C LYS A 211 18.40 23.50 -12.92
N ASN A 212 18.39 22.24 -12.55
CA ASN A 212 17.16 21.50 -12.26
C ASN A 212 16.74 21.58 -10.77
N GLN A 213 17.38 22.47 -9.99
CA GLN A 213 17.11 22.67 -8.56
C GLN A 213 17.25 21.39 -7.72
N LEU A 214 18.22 20.56 -8.07
CA LEU A 214 18.57 19.33 -7.40
C LEU A 214 19.90 19.46 -6.64
N THR A 215 20.12 18.58 -5.69
CA THR A 215 21.39 18.49 -4.95
C THR A 215 21.97 17.09 -5.13
N VAL A 216 23.21 17.01 -5.58
CA VAL A 216 23.93 15.75 -5.76
C VAL A 216 24.57 15.32 -4.42
N ASN A 217 24.58 14.04 -4.15
CA ASN A 217 25.24 13.48 -2.98
C ASN A 217 26.71 13.28 -3.24
N THR A 218 27.53 14.29 -2.90
CA THR A 218 28.99 14.24 -3.13
C THR A 218 29.69 13.14 -2.37
N ALA A 219 29.17 12.72 -1.21
CA ALA A 219 29.75 11.64 -0.41
C ALA A 219 29.62 10.26 -1.05
N LYS A 220 28.65 10.09 -1.96
CA LYS A 220 28.43 8.84 -2.69
C LYS A 220 29.01 8.84 -4.11
N GLN A 221 29.65 9.92 -4.52
CA GLN A 221 30.32 9.98 -5.83
C GLN A 221 31.52 9.05 -5.82
N LYS A 222 31.53 8.10 -6.75
CA LYS A 222 32.61 7.12 -6.83
C LYS A 222 32.94 6.81 -8.29
N LEU A 223 34.23 6.91 -8.61
CA LEU A 223 34.79 6.40 -9.85
C LEU A 223 35.37 4.99 -9.61
N THR A 224 34.99 4.02 -10.40
CA THR A 224 35.40 2.63 -10.28
C THR A 224 35.84 2.10 -11.64
N ASP A 225 36.86 1.26 -11.69
CA ASP A 225 37.18 0.52 -12.89
C ASP A 225 36.11 -0.56 -13.16
N ILE A 226 35.75 -0.77 -14.41
CA ILE A 226 34.64 -1.69 -14.77
C ILE A 226 34.91 -3.11 -14.26
N ILE A 227 36.15 -3.55 -14.20
CA ILE A 227 36.53 -4.87 -13.72
C ILE A 227 36.11 -5.06 -12.25
N ASP A 228 36.18 -3.99 -11.46
CA ASP A 228 35.83 -4.01 -10.02
C ASP A 228 34.32 -3.88 -9.76
N MET A 229 33.54 -3.62 -10.81
CA MET A 229 32.09 -3.46 -10.68
C MET A 229 31.34 -4.75 -10.32
N ASN A 230 31.89 -5.90 -10.56
CA ASN A 230 31.21 -7.17 -10.26
C ASN A 230 30.85 -7.30 -8.78
N HIS A 231 31.69 -6.83 -7.87
CA HIS A 231 31.40 -6.77 -6.44
C HIS A 231 30.31 -5.74 -6.10
N TYR A 232 30.20 -4.67 -6.88
CA TYR A 232 29.22 -3.59 -6.63
C TYR A 232 27.80 -3.93 -7.07
N VAL A 233 27.67 -4.61 -8.20
CA VAL A 233 26.37 -5.04 -8.74
C VAL A 233 25.80 -6.15 -7.87
N MET A 234 26.61 -7.09 -7.42
CA MET A 234 26.19 -8.18 -6.53
C MET A 234 25.74 -7.62 -5.16
N ASN A 235 26.48 -6.67 -4.57
CA ASN A 235 26.08 -6.03 -3.32
C ASN A 235 24.83 -5.14 -3.44
N SER A 236 24.48 -4.67 -4.64
CA SER A 236 23.23 -3.94 -4.87
C SER A 236 22.03 -4.84 -5.09
N LEU A 237 22.22 -6.11 -5.46
CA LEU A 237 21.16 -7.12 -5.47
C LEU A 237 20.60 -7.41 -4.07
N ASP A 238 21.39 -7.19 -3.01
CA ASP A 238 20.91 -7.20 -1.61
C ASP A 238 19.80 -6.19 -1.30
N TYR A 239 19.59 -5.21 -2.18
CA TYR A 239 18.53 -4.21 -2.04
C TYR A 239 17.15 -4.68 -2.52
N ILE A 240 17.08 -5.80 -3.22
CA ILE A 240 15.80 -6.30 -3.70
C ILE A 240 15.14 -7.06 -2.57
N ASP A 241 14.31 -6.35 -1.81
CA ASP A 241 13.26 -6.94 -0.97
C ASP A 241 12.20 -7.58 -1.89
N SER A 242 12.65 -8.43 -2.83
CA SER A 242 11.77 -9.01 -3.82
C SER A 242 11.21 -10.32 -3.29
N ASP A 243 9.92 -10.32 -3.04
CA ASP A 243 9.14 -11.54 -2.90
C ASP A 243 9.24 -12.41 -4.18
N ASP A 244 9.75 -11.85 -5.29
CA ASP A 244 9.83 -12.45 -6.62
C ASP A 244 11.17 -13.12 -6.96
N PHE A 245 12.23 -12.94 -6.15
CA PHE A 245 13.53 -13.59 -6.39
C PHE A 245 13.57 -15.06 -5.96
N LEU A 246 12.56 -15.50 -5.27
CA LEU A 246 12.45 -16.86 -4.75
C LEU A 246 11.75 -17.80 -5.72
N THR A 247 12.09 -17.72 -7.00
CA THR A 247 11.77 -18.83 -7.92
C THR A 247 12.73 -19.98 -7.63
N GLU A 248 12.21 -21.20 -7.56
CA GLU A 248 12.96 -22.44 -7.33
C GLU A 248 14.22 -22.60 -8.20
N SER A 249 14.33 -21.82 -9.29
CA SER A 249 15.46 -21.87 -10.22
C SER A 249 16.76 -21.23 -9.69
N ASN A 250 16.70 -20.31 -8.73
CA ASN A 250 17.88 -19.62 -8.20
C ASN A 250 18.39 -20.22 -6.89
N PHE A 251 17.55 -20.92 -6.15
CA PHE A 251 17.94 -21.73 -5.02
C PHE A 251 17.88 -23.21 -5.42
N LYS A 252 18.95 -23.73 -5.97
CA LYS A 252 19.22 -25.17 -5.91
C LYS A 252 19.55 -25.52 -4.45
N LEU A 253 18.58 -25.38 -3.59
CA LEU A 253 18.59 -26.07 -2.31
C LEU A 253 18.43 -27.56 -2.63
N SER A 254 19.55 -28.22 -2.88
CA SER A 254 19.63 -29.67 -3.08
C SER A 254 19.26 -30.46 -1.85
N TYR A 255 18.85 -29.80 -0.75
CA TYR A 255 18.50 -30.39 0.52
C TYR A 255 17.08 -30.03 0.94
N GLU A 256 16.29 -31.03 1.28
CA GLU A 256 15.03 -30.83 2.01
C GLU A 256 15.34 -30.25 3.39
N ILE A 257 14.96 -29.01 3.63
CA ILE A 257 15.00 -28.46 4.98
C ILE A 257 13.86 -29.11 5.77
N THR A 258 14.24 -29.91 6.73
CA THR A 258 13.33 -30.63 7.63
C THR A 258 12.94 -29.76 8.83
N GLU A 259 11.97 -30.23 9.61
CA GLU A 259 11.57 -29.60 10.88
C GLU A 259 12.77 -29.47 11.84
N GLU A 260 13.59 -30.51 11.93
CA GLU A 260 14.77 -30.53 12.80
C GLU A 260 15.80 -29.46 12.40
N LYS A 261 16.10 -29.33 11.11
CA LYS A 261 16.98 -28.28 10.62
C LYS A 261 16.45 -26.87 10.84
N LEU A 262 15.13 -26.67 10.71
CA LEU A 262 14.53 -25.37 11.04
C LEU A 262 14.65 -25.05 12.54
N ILE A 263 14.46 -26.03 13.42
CA ILE A 263 14.63 -25.86 14.87
C ILE A 263 16.08 -25.49 15.19
N GLU A 264 17.03 -26.20 14.57
CA GLU A 264 18.46 -25.92 14.76
C GLU A 264 18.83 -24.50 14.28
N LEU A 265 18.29 -24.05 13.15
CA LEU A 265 18.44 -22.66 12.69
C LEU A 265 17.91 -21.64 13.72
N LEU A 266 16.76 -21.92 14.32
CA LEU A 266 16.18 -21.06 15.35
C LEU A 266 16.98 -21.12 16.68
N ASP A 267 17.52 -22.28 17.04
CA ASP A 267 18.39 -22.45 18.22
C ASP A 267 19.70 -21.67 18.08
N ASN A 268 20.34 -21.76 16.93
CA ASN A 268 21.54 -20.99 16.65
C ASN A 268 21.26 -19.49 16.72
N LEU A 269 20.10 -19.04 16.25
CA LEU A 269 19.68 -17.66 16.36
C LEU A 269 19.51 -17.21 17.83
N LEU A 270 19.04 -18.09 18.71
CA LEU A 270 18.91 -17.82 20.14
C LEU A 270 20.24 -17.83 20.88
N SER A 271 21.24 -18.57 20.40
CA SER A 271 22.55 -18.67 21.03
C SER A 271 23.42 -17.42 20.82
N LEU A 272 23.04 -16.54 19.91
CA LEU A 272 23.79 -15.31 19.66
C LEU A 272 23.58 -14.32 20.82
N GLU A 273 24.65 -13.99 21.52
CA GLU A 273 24.68 -12.99 22.58
C GLU A 273 25.22 -11.66 22.03
N ASN A 274 24.54 -10.54 22.30
CA ASN A 274 24.93 -9.19 21.91
C ASN A 274 25.09 -8.93 20.40
N PHE A 275 24.05 -8.40 19.78
CA PHE A 275 24.02 -8.08 18.34
C PHE A 275 24.31 -6.60 18.08
N PRO A 276 25.53 -6.19 17.76
CA PRO A 276 25.83 -4.79 17.48
C PRO A 276 25.37 -4.35 16.08
N SER A 277 25.39 -5.25 15.08
CA SER A 277 24.96 -4.91 13.70
C SER A 277 24.29 -6.08 12.97
N ARG A 278 23.56 -5.75 11.88
CA ARG A 278 22.97 -6.74 10.98
C ARG A 278 24.04 -7.57 10.28
N GLU A 279 25.13 -6.92 9.86
CA GLU A 279 26.23 -7.56 9.15
C GLU A 279 26.92 -8.62 10.02
N GLU A 280 27.05 -8.36 11.30
CA GLU A 280 27.64 -9.32 12.25
C GLU A 280 26.74 -10.53 12.46
N VAL A 281 25.42 -10.32 12.61
CA VAL A 281 24.44 -11.41 12.67
C VAL A 281 24.50 -12.28 11.42
N GLU A 282 24.52 -11.66 10.24
CA GLU A 282 24.60 -12.40 8.96
C GLU A 282 25.91 -13.17 8.83
N SER A 283 27.04 -12.58 9.24
CA SER A 283 28.35 -13.23 9.21
C SER A 283 28.40 -14.46 10.13
N GLU A 284 27.96 -14.33 11.36
CA GLU A 284 27.93 -15.40 12.35
C GLU A 284 27.00 -16.55 11.91
N MET A 285 25.81 -16.20 11.42
CA MET A 285 24.85 -17.19 10.95
C MET A 285 25.29 -17.89 9.67
N ARG A 286 26.08 -17.23 8.81
CA ARG A 286 26.68 -17.84 7.63
C ARG A 286 27.70 -18.92 8.00
N CYS A 287 28.57 -18.64 8.96
CA CYS A 287 29.50 -19.66 9.49
C CYS A 287 28.73 -20.85 10.04
N THR A 288 27.68 -20.62 10.80
CA THR A 288 26.83 -21.68 11.38
C THR A 288 26.14 -22.53 10.31
N LEU A 289 25.67 -21.92 9.20
CA LEU A 289 25.04 -22.65 8.09
C LEU A 289 26.03 -23.58 7.39
N LEU A 290 27.24 -23.10 7.14
CA LEU A 290 28.28 -23.88 6.48
C LEU A 290 28.79 -25.03 7.37
N ASP A 291 29.07 -24.73 8.64
CA ASP A 291 29.74 -25.70 9.54
C ASP A 291 28.81 -26.75 10.12
N LYS A 292 27.55 -26.43 10.40
CA LYS A 292 26.62 -27.31 11.12
C LYS A 292 25.56 -27.95 10.24
N LEU A 293 25.14 -27.29 9.19
CA LEU A 293 24.03 -27.76 8.36
C LEU A 293 24.45 -28.37 7.03
N ASP A 294 25.75 -28.32 6.71
CA ASP A 294 26.32 -28.83 5.44
C ASP A 294 25.55 -28.31 4.21
N VAL A 295 25.09 -27.05 4.31
CA VAL A 295 24.33 -26.37 3.26
C VAL A 295 25.31 -25.49 2.49
N GLU A 296 25.82 -26.00 1.38
CA GLU A 296 26.52 -25.16 0.39
C GLU A 296 25.52 -24.19 -0.28
N VAL A 297 25.38 -23.01 0.28
CA VAL A 297 24.66 -21.90 -0.34
C VAL A 297 25.67 -20.77 -0.55
N PRO A 298 26.36 -20.74 -1.68
CA PRO A 298 27.52 -19.86 -1.89
C PRO A 298 27.20 -18.37 -1.71
N ASP A 299 25.97 -17.93 -1.99
CA ASP A 299 25.58 -16.52 -2.08
C ASP A 299 24.32 -16.13 -1.30
N ALA A 300 23.71 -17.05 -0.54
CA ALA A 300 22.50 -16.74 0.22
C ALA A 300 22.81 -16.36 1.66
N THR A 301 22.16 -15.29 2.15
CA THR A 301 22.21 -14.93 3.56
C THR A 301 21.29 -15.84 4.37
N TYR A 302 21.57 -15.97 5.68
CA TYR A 302 20.71 -16.72 6.61
C TYR A 302 19.23 -16.29 6.53
N PHE A 303 18.99 -14.99 6.44
CA PHE A 303 17.64 -14.44 6.39
C PHE A 303 16.95 -14.67 5.03
N GLU A 304 17.69 -14.82 3.96
CA GLU A 304 17.12 -15.25 2.66
C GLU A 304 16.62 -16.68 2.73
N ILE A 305 17.32 -17.54 3.45
CA ILE A 305 16.86 -18.92 3.68
C ILE A 305 15.57 -18.89 4.52
N LEU A 306 15.53 -18.14 5.61
CA LEU A 306 14.30 -17.98 6.40
C LEU A 306 13.17 -17.39 5.57
N LYS A 307 13.46 -16.40 4.72
CA LYS A 307 12.49 -15.80 3.80
C LYS A 307 11.95 -16.86 2.82
N PHE A 308 12.81 -17.66 2.21
CA PHE A 308 12.40 -18.76 1.35
C PHE A 308 11.48 -19.74 2.07
N LEU A 309 11.83 -20.17 3.28
CA LEU A 309 11.03 -21.13 4.07
C LEU A 309 9.64 -20.56 4.43
N VAL A 310 9.59 -19.29 4.78
CA VAL A 310 8.34 -18.61 5.13
C VAL A 310 7.33 -18.59 3.98
N TYR A 311 7.80 -18.48 2.74
CA TYR A 311 6.92 -18.45 1.57
C TYR A 311 6.64 -19.83 0.96
N THR A 312 7.60 -20.74 0.98
CA THR A 312 7.51 -22.02 0.24
C THR A 312 7.21 -23.23 1.14
N LYS A 313 7.62 -23.20 2.42
CA LYS A 313 7.48 -24.31 3.38
C LYS A 313 6.67 -23.92 4.61
N GLN A 314 5.54 -23.26 4.40
CA GLN A 314 4.69 -22.71 5.46
C GLN A 314 4.21 -23.76 6.47
N GLU A 315 4.06 -25.02 6.06
CA GLU A 315 3.63 -26.13 6.88
C GLU A 315 4.60 -26.46 8.02
N LEU A 316 5.90 -26.24 7.85
CA LEU A 316 6.91 -26.49 8.90
C LEU A 316 6.64 -25.65 10.16
N PHE A 317 6.11 -24.44 9.99
CA PHE A 317 5.83 -23.51 11.10
C PHE A 317 4.61 -23.93 11.94
N ARG A 318 3.83 -24.94 11.50
CA ARG A 318 2.66 -25.45 12.24
C ARG A 318 3.01 -26.56 13.23
N SER A 319 4.24 -27.05 13.22
CA SER A 319 4.71 -28.05 14.16
C SER A 319 4.73 -27.51 15.59
N LYS A 320 4.33 -28.35 16.56
CA LYS A 320 4.36 -27.99 17.99
C LYS A 320 5.76 -27.65 18.48
N LYS A 321 6.79 -28.31 17.95
CA LYS A 321 8.19 -28.09 18.33
C LYS A 321 8.66 -26.72 17.81
N VAL A 322 8.39 -26.40 16.53
CA VAL A 322 8.71 -25.10 15.93
C VAL A 322 7.95 -23.96 16.62
N ILE A 323 6.66 -24.16 16.94
CA ILE A 323 5.86 -23.17 17.70
C ILE A 323 6.47 -22.92 19.08
N SER A 324 6.94 -23.98 19.77
CA SER A 324 7.61 -23.82 21.08
C SER A 324 8.88 -23.00 20.95
N LYS A 325 9.70 -23.28 19.92
CA LYS A 325 10.94 -22.57 19.67
C LYS A 325 10.70 -21.11 19.28
N LEU A 326 9.71 -20.84 18.45
CA LEU A 326 9.32 -19.47 18.10
C LEU A 326 8.87 -18.65 19.30
N LYS A 327 8.23 -19.27 20.31
CA LYS A 327 7.89 -18.59 21.57
C LYS A 327 9.13 -18.12 22.34
N GLU A 328 10.24 -18.83 22.25
CA GLU A 328 11.51 -18.43 22.86
C GLU A 328 12.14 -17.28 22.03
N VAL A 329 12.22 -17.45 20.71
CA VAL A 329 12.80 -16.44 19.78
C VAL A 329 12.12 -15.08 19.91
N ILE A 330 10.79 -15.03 20.01
CA ILE A 330 10.06 -13.76 20.10
C ILE A 330 10.26 -13.02 21.41
N GLN A 331 10.81 -13.65 22.43
CA GLN A 331 11.19 -12.97 23.68
C GLN A 331 12.48 -12.16 23.48
N ASN A 332 13.33 -12.55 22.54
CA ASN A 332 14.52 -11.79 22.14
C ASN A 332 14.20 -10.83 20.98
N LEU A 333 13.67 -9.65 21.32
CA LEU A 333 13.27 -8.66 20.29
C LEU A 333 14.45 -8.00 19.58
N ASP A 334 15.64 -8.07 20.10
CA ASP A 334 16.80 -7.46 19.44
C ASP A 334 17.09 -8.20 18.11
N ILE A 335 16.83 -9.51 18.06
CA ILE A 335 16.86 -10.30 16.82
C ILE A 335 15.70 -9.91 15.88
N VAL A 336 14.49 -9.89 16.42
CA VAL A 336 13.28 -9.60 15.63
C VAL A 336 13.35 -8.23 14.95
N GLN A 337 14.00 -7.25 15.58
CA GLN A 337 14.08 -5.90 15.05
C GLN A 337 14.88 -5.77 13.74
N TYR A 338 15.80 -6.68 13.43
CA TYR A 338 16.54 -6.64 12.17
C TYR A 338 15.71 -7.09 10.97
N TYR A 339 14.78 -8.06 11.20
CA TYR A 339 13.95 -8.65 10.14
C TYR A 339 12.50 -8.85 10.57
N PRO A 340 11.81 -7.79 11.00
CA PRO A 340 10.49 -7.89 11.62
C PRO A 340 9.46 -8.53 10.68
N LYS A 341 9.54 -8.29 9.37
CA LYS A 341 8.64 -8.88 8.37
C LYS A 341 8.75 -10.41 8.35
N ILE A 342 9.97 -10.94 8.33
CA ILE A 342 10.21 -12.40 8.29
C ILE A 342 9.67 -13.05 9.57
N PHE A 343 9.97 -12.50 10.74
CA PHE A 343 9.50 -13.04 12.02
C PHE A 343 7.98 -13.02 12.15
N VAL A 344 7.35 -11.93 11.70
CA VAL A 344 5.88 -11.88 11.69
C VAL A 344 5.29 -12.93 10.75
N LEU A 345 5.86 -13.11 9.56
CA LEU A 345 5.37 -14.13 8.64
C LEU A 345 5.58 -15.56 9.21
N MET A 346 6.71 -15.82 9.88
CA MET A 346 6.90 -17.09 10.61
C MET A 346 5.78 -17.31 11.64
N ILE A 347 5.50 -16.31 12.47
CA ILE A 347 4.45 -16.37 13.49
C ILE A 347 3.05 -16.55 12.86
N LEU A 348 2.76 -15.85 11.76
CA LEU A 348 1.49 -16.02 11.03
C LEU A 348 1.33 -17.42 10.44
N ASN A 349 2.42 -18.01 9.93
CA ASN A 349 2.40 -19.35 9.37
C ASN A 349 2.11 -20.44 10.42
N THR A 350 2.35 -20.16 11.70
CA THR A 350 1.96 -21.10 12.79
C THR A 350 0.47 -21.30 12.89
N ARG A 351 -0.35 -20.32 12.49
CA ARG A 351 -1.81 -20.26 12.68
C ARG A 351 -2.25 -20.37 14.16
N ASP A 352 -1.32 -20.18 15.09
CA ASP A 352 -1.63 -20.14 16.53
C ASP A 352 -2.08 -18.72 16.92
N GLU A 353 -3.38 -18.50 17.02
CA GLU A 353 -3.95 -17.17 17.32
C GLU A 353 -3.43 -16.59 18.64
N LYS A 354 -3.19 -17.45 19.66
CA LYS A 354 -2.68 -17.00 20.96
C LYS A 354 -1.23 -16.51 20.84
N LEU A 355 -0.41 -17.24 20.10
CA LEU A 355 0.97 -16.84 19.83
C LEU A 355 1.02 -15.54 19.03
N ILE A 356 0.22 -15.44 17.97
CA ILE A 356 0.10 -14.24 17.13
C ILE A 356 -0.28 -13.02 17.99
N LYS A 357 -1.33 -13.14 18.81
CA LYS A 357 -1.80 -12.06 19.68
C LYS A 357 -0.72 -11.65 20.71
N ASN A 358 -0.08 -12.61 21.34
CA ASN A 358 0.98 -12.34 22.33
C ASN A 358 2.18 -11.64 21.70
N PHE A 359 2.64 -12.12 20.55
CA PHE A 359 3.75 -11.51 19.82
C PHE A 359 3.48 -10.05 19.44
N LEU A 360 2.29 -9.78 18.92
CA LEU A 360 1.91 -8.43 18.54
C LEU A 360 1.81 -7.49 19.73
N ASN A 361 1.19 -7.93 20.82
CA ASN A 361 1.14 -7.16 22.05
C ASN A 361 2.54 -6.88 22.61
N TYR A 362 3.44 -7.86 22.53
CA TYR A 362 4.82 -7.71 22.97
C TYR A 362 5.58 -6.70 22.09
N LEU A 363 5.46 -6.78 20.77
CA LEU A 363 6.02 -5.80 19.85
C LEU A 363 5.54 -4.37 20.16
N PHE A 364 4.23 -4.19 20.34
CA PHE A 364 3.67 -2.88 20.66
C PHE A 364 4.14 -2.34 21.98
N ASN A 365 4.22 -3.16 23.03
CA ASN A 365 4.66 -2.72 24.35
C ASN A 365 6.11 -2.26 24.33
N LYS A 366 7.00 -2.98 23.63
CA LYS A 366 8.43 -2.60 23.56
C LYS A 366 8.67 -1.35 22.69
N TYR A 367 7.94 -1.20 21.58
CA TYR A 367 8.12 -0.06 20.68
C TYR A 367 7.34 1.19 21.10
N ARG A 368 6.43 1.09 22.06
CA ARG A 368 5.68 2.22 22.60
C ARG A 368 6.58 3.32 23.18
N GLU A 369 7.72 2.96 23.76
CA GLU A 369 8.62 3.87 24.48
C GLU A 369 9.77 4.41 23.62
N LYS A 370 10.01 3.83 22.45
CA LYS A 370 11.10 4.26 21.55
C LYS A 370 10.52 5.01 20.33
N PRO A 371 10.51 6.35 20.33
CA PRO A 371 10.02 7.09 19.19
C PRO A 371 10.91 6.86 17.96
N PHE A 372 10.29 6.61 16.83
CA PHE A 372 10.74 6.67 15.45
C PHE A 372 11.42 5.47 14.81
N SER A 373 12.36 4.77 15.42
CA SER A 373 13.06 3.68 14.73
C SER A 373 12.15 2.47 14.55
N LYS A 374 11.78 2.14 13.30
CA LYS A 374 11.04 0.94 12.91
C LYS A 374 9.51 0.97 13.06
N TYR A 375 8.91 2.14 13.30
CA TYR A 375 7.45 2.29 13.29
C TYR A 375 6.82 1.82 12.00
N TYR A 376 7.44 2.10 10.85
CA TYR A 376 6.90 1.69 9.56
C TYR A 376 6.77 0.17 9.44
N GLU A 377 7.81 -0.57 9.79
CA GLU A 377 7.83 -2.03 9.69
C GLU A 377 6.79 -2.64 10.64
N VAL A 378 6.77 -2.21 11.91
CA VAL A 378 5.74 -2.60 12.87
C VAL A 378 4.34 -2.25 12.38
N MET A 379 4.17 -1.07 11.78
CA MET A 379 2.88 -0.60 11.31
C MET A 379 2.40 -1.31 10.05
N SER A 380 3.29 -1.57 9.08
CA SER A 380 2.94 -2.33 7.88
C SER A 380 2.63 -3.78 8.20
N LEU A 381 3.34 -4.36 9.17
CA LEU A 381 3.07 -5.69 9.69
C LEU A 381 1.74 -5.75 10.42
N THR A 382 1.46 -4.77 11.27
CA THR A 382 0.18 -4.67 11.98
C THR A 382 -0.96 -4.48 10.99
N TYR A 383 -0.77 -3.67 9.95
CA TYR A 383 -1.73 -3.52 8.88
C TYR A 383 -2.02 -4.84 8.15
N SER A 384 -0.97 -5.59 7.81
CA SER A 384 -1.09 -6.89 7.15
C SER A 384 -1.80 -7.91 8.03
N ILE A 385 -1.56 -7.87 9.33
CA ILE A 385 -2.13 -8.81 10.30
C ILE A 385 -3.57 -8.44 10.64
N SER A 386 -3.85 -7.17 10.92
CA SER A 386 -5.21 -6.71 11.24
C SER A 386 -6.17 -6.86 10.05
N ARG A 387 -5.65 -6.97 8.84
CA ARG A 387 -6.42 -7.35 7.65
C ARG A 387 -6.90 -8.81 7.71
N ASN A 388 -6.10 -9.69 8.30
CA ASN A 388 -6.41 -11.12 8.41
C ASN A 388 -7.03 -11.50 9.74
N PHE A 389 -6.74 -10.74 10.80
CA PHE A 389 -7.15 -10.98 12.19
C PHE A 389 -7.69 -9.68 12.79
N CYS A 390 -8.99 -9.52 12.84
CA CYS A 390 -9.61 -8.32 13.42
C CYS A 390 -9.50 -8.33 14.96
N HIS A 391 -8.46 -7.73 15.50
CA HIS A 391 -8.28 -7.57 16.94
C HIS A 391 -8.40 -6.09 17.34
N ASP A 392 -9.47 -5.71 18.02
CA ASP A 392 -9.68 -4.33 18.50
C ASP A 392 -8.60 -3.86 19.46
N ASP A 393 -8.04 -4.78 20.28
CA ASP A 393 -6.93 -4.49 21.17
C ASP A 393 -5.67 -4.11 20.41
N LEU A 394 -5.42 -4.75 19.28
CA LEU A 394 -4.31 -4.44 18.39
C LEU A 394 -4.44 -3.03 17.81
N ILE A 395 -5.62 -2.69 17.33
CA ILE A 395 -5.92 -1.36 16.77
C ILE A 395 -5.81 -0.28 17.85
N ARG A 396 -6.22 -0.57 19.08
CA ARG A 396 -6.01 0.34 20.22
C ARG A 396 -4.54 0.59 20.50
N ASN A 397 -3.74 -0.48 20.54
CA ASN A 397 -2.29 -0.38 20.80
C ASN A 397 -1.57 0.43 19.71
N ILE A 398 -1.94 0.26 18.43
CA ILE A 398 -1.43 1.10 17.35
C ILE A 398 -1.73 2.58 17.59
N GLY A 399 -2.88 2.90 18.14
CA GLY A 399 -3.30 4.27 18.43
C GLY A 399 -2.41 4.99 19.44
N TYR A 400 -1.75 4.28 20.35
CA TYR A 400 -0.77 4.85 21.24
C TYR A 400 0.52 5.26 20.51
N ILE A 401 0.79 4.65 19.35
CA ILE A 401 1.98 4.94 18.55
C ILE A 401 1.67 6.08 17.57
N ASN A 402 0.57 5.97 16.83
CA ASN A 402 0.19 6.96 15.82
C ASN A 402 -1.33 6.97 15.58
N GLU A 403 -1.99 8.05 16.04
CA GLU A 403 -3.46 8.20 15.92
C GLU A 403 -3.94 8.28 14.47
N GLY A 404 -3.14 8.84 13.57
CA GLY A 404 -3.45 8.89 12.13
C GLY A 404 -3.50 7.50 11.51
N ILE A 405 -2.50 6.67 11.79
CA ILE A 405 -2.43 5.28 11.32
C ILE A 405 -3.52 4.44 11.96
N LYS A 406 -3.79 4.59 13.26
CA LYS A 406 -4.93 3.94 13.93
C LYS A 406 -6.23 4.21 13.22
N SER A 407 -6.51 5.48 12.94
CA SER A 407 -7.73 5.88 12.24
C SER A 407 -7.83 5.29 10.84
N PHE A 408 -6.71 5.21 10.11
CA PHE A 408 -6.65 4.61 8.78
C PHE A 408 -6.86 3.09 8.84
N ILE A 409 -6.12 2.37 9.67
CA ILE A 409 -6.21 0.91 9.82
C ILE A 409 -7.60 0.52 10.33
N TYR A 410 -8.11 1.20 11.34
CA TYR A 410 -9.45 0.96 11.87
C TYR A 410 -10.53 1.07 10.80
N LYS A 411 -10.48 2.14 9.99
CA LYS A 411 -11.43 2.34 8.90
C LYS A 411 -11.30 1.28 7.81
N TYR A 412 -10.08 0.89 7.48
CA TYR A 412 -9.81 -0.11 6.45
C TYR A 412 -10.17 -1.52 6.93
N CYS A 413 -9.72 -1.91 8.11
CA CYS A 413 -10.03 -3.22 8.70
C CYS A 413 -11.52 -3.39 8.96
N LYS A 414 -12.19 -2.34 9.45
CA LYS A 414 -13.65 -2.38 9.68
C LYS A 414 -14.45 -2.56 8.39
N LYS A 415 -13.93 -2.10 7.24
CA LYS A 415 -14.60 -2.31 5.95
C LYS A 415 -14.34 -3.66 5.31
N THR A 416 -13.16 -4.25 5.52
CA THR A 416 -12.72 -5.45 4.77
C THR A 416 -12.71 -6.72 5.59
N SER A 417 -12.27 -6.68 6.85
CA SER A 417 -12.13 -7.87 7.68
C SER A 417 -13.24 -8.04 8.69
N MET A 418 -13.87 -6.96 9.14
CA MET A 418 -15.07 -7.10 9.99
C MET A 418 -16.22 -7.74 9.23
N ASN A 419 -16.38 -7.46 7.95
CA ASN A 419 -17.37 -8.17 7.14
C ASN A 419 -17.08 -9.69 7.11
N LYS A 420 -15.81 -10.07 6.95
CA LYS A 420 -15.41 -11.48 6.93
C LYS A 420 -15.50 -12.14 8.31
N TYR A 421 -15.13 -11.44 9.37
CA TYR A 421 -15.23 -11.94 10.76
C TYR A 421 -16.68 -11.99 11.26
N ILE A 422 -17.49 -10.98 10.91
CA ILE A 422 -18.93 -11.00 11.15
C ILE A 422 -19.56 -12.14 10.33
N ASP A 423 -19.14 -12.31 9.07
CA ASP A 423 -19.60 -13.40 8.22
C ASP A 423 -19.22 -14.78 8.77
N GLU A 424 -18.01 -14.98 9.28
CA GLU A 424 -17.58 -16.27 9.87
C GLU A 424 -18.26 -16.55 11.21
N LYS A 425 -18.48 -15.52 12.05
CA LYS A 425 -19.21 -15.66 13.30
C LYS A 425 -20.71 -15.86 13.09
N ILE A 426 -21.27 -15.19 12.09
CA ILE A 426 -22.68 -15.33 11.66
C ILE A 426 -22.89 -16.66 10.91
N ILE A 427 -21.87 -17.19 10.19
CA ILE A 427 -21.98 -18.51 9.52
C ILE A 427 -22.16 -19.64 10.53
N ASN A 428 -21.56 -19.52 11.70
CA ASN A 428 -21.67 -20.53 12.76
C ASN A 428 -22.89 -20.34 13.65
N ASP A 429 -23.55 -19.18 13.61
CA ASP A 429 -24.76 -18.90 14.35
C ASP A 429 -25.96 -18.83 13.38
N GLN A 430 -26.78 -19.88 13.38
CA GLN A 430 -27.99 -19.95 12.54
C GLN A 430 -29.02 -18.86 12.89
N SER A 431 -28.84 -18.15 14.02
CA SER A 431 -29.77 -17.14 14.52
C SER A 431 -29.88 -15.88 13.66
N HIS A 432 -28.85 -15.55 12.82
CA HIS A 432 -28.79 -14.28 12.09
C HIS A 432 -28.68 -14.44 10.55
N LYS A 433 -29.42 -15.40 10.00
CA LYS A 433 -29.40 -15.73 8.57
C LYS A 433 -29.70 -14.52 7.66
N PHE A 434 -30.68 -13.72 8.01
CA PHE A 434 -31.12 -12.60 7.17
C PHE A 434 -30.21 -11.37 7.31
N GLN A 435 -29.55 -11.20 8.45
CA GLN A 435 -28.51 -10.19 8.61
C GLN A 435 -27.37 -10.42 7.62
N LYS A 436 -26.92 -11.66 7.46
CA LYS A 436 -25.89 -12.05 6.49
C LYS A 436 -26.33 -11.77 5.05
N MET A 437 -27.55 -12.13 4.70
CA MET A 437 -28.10 -11.86 3.37
C MET A 437 -28.17 -10.35 3.09
N MET A 438 -28.49 -9.54 4.09
CA MET A 438 -28.52 -8.07 4.02
C MET A 438 -27.14 -7.47 3.74
N PHE A 439 -26.07 -7.98 4.38
CA PHE A 439 -24.71 -7.48 4.14
C PHE A 439 -24.19 -7.77 2.74
N ASN A 440 -24.65 -8.87 2.14
CA ASN A 440 -24.28 -9.29 0.78
C ASN A 440 -25.25 -8.76 -0.30
N ASP A 441 -26.14 -7.84 0.05
CA ASP A 441 -27.09 -7.25 -0.90
C ASP A 441 -26.47 -6.07 -1.67
N ASP A 442 -26.06 -6.32 -2.91
CA ASP A 442 -25.45 -5.31 -3.78
C ASP A 442 -26.38 -4.11 -4.05
N ILE A 443 -27.70 -4.35 -4.09
CA ILE A 443 -28.68 -3.26 -4.27
C ILE A 443 -28.70 -2.37 -3.03
N LEU A 444 -28.61 -2.92 -1.83
CA LEU A 444 -28.51 -2.13 -0.60
C LEU A 444 -27.24 -1.27 -0.58
N ASN A 445 -26.13 -1.82 -1.03
CA ASN A 445 -24.86 -1.10 -1.16
C ASN A 445 -24.95 0.03 -2.20
N TYR A 446 -25.55 -0.25 -3.35
CA TYR A 446 -25.83 0.76 -4.38
C TYR A 446 -26.71 1.90 -3.85
N LEU A 447 -27.84 1.60 -3.21
CA LEU A 447 -28.76 2.59 -2.63
C LEU A 447 -28.08 3.47 -1.59
N ARG A 448 -27.19 2.89 -0.77
CA ARG A 448 -26.38 3.63 0.18
C ARG A 448 -25.44 4.63 -0.50
N LEU A 449 -24.79 4.22 -1.58
CA LEU A 449 -23.91 5.11 -2.35
C LEU A 449 -24.69 6.23 -3.02
N MET A 450 -25.83 5.94 -3.64
CA MET A 450 -26.70 6.94 -4.28
C MET A 450 -27.24 7.95 -3.30
N LYS A 451 -27.70 7.51 -2.11
CA LYS A 451 -28.10 8.41 -1.02
C LYS A 451 -26.97 9.39 -0.65
N LEU A 452 -25.73 8.91 -0.50
CA LEU A 452 -24.56 9.75 -0.18
C LEU A 452 -24.21 10.73 -1.33
N TYR A 453 -24.36 10.28 -2.56
CA TYR A 453 -24.10 11.10 -3.74
C TYR A 453 -25.09 12.25 -3.87
N MET A 454 -26.41 11.97 -3.69
CA MET A 454 -27.46 12.99 -3.73
C MET A 454 -27.35 13.97 -2.55
N HIS A 455 -26.94 13.50 -1.37
CA HIS A 455 -26.64 14.36 -0.24
C HIS A 455 -25.54 15.39 -0.57
N LYS A 456 -24.46 14.94 -1.23
CA LYS A 456 -23.38 15.84 -1.69
C LYS A 456 -23.84 16.82 -2.75
N LYS A 457 -24.72 16.40 -3.66
CA LYS A 457 -25.35 17.27 -4.66
C LYS A 457 -26.36 18.25 -4.08
N LYS A 458 -26.72 18.10 -2.80
CA LYS A 458 -27.78 18.87 -2.12
C LYS A 458 -29.17 18.67 -2.75
N ASP A 459 -29.38 17.56 -3.45
CA ASP A 459 -30.69 17.17 -3.99
C ASP A 459 -31.44 16.32 -2.96
N PHE A 460 -32.15 16.99 -2.06
CA PHE A 460 -32.84 16.33 -0.95
C PHE A 460 -34.07 15.52 -1.38
N ILE A 461 -34.64 15.78 -2.57
CA ILE A 461 -35.79 15.02 -3.10
C ILE A 461 -35.33 13.67 -3.60
N GLU A 462 -34.29 13.63 -4.45
CA GLU A 462 -33.69 12.40 -4.91
C GLU A 462 -33.04 11.63 -3.75
N GLU A 463 -32.35 12.33 -2.84
CA GLU A 463 -31.80 11.73 -1.63
C GLU A 463 -32.86 10.99 -0.83
N PHE A 464 -34.04 11.61 -0.62
CA PHE A 464 -35.16 10.95 0.06
C PHE A 464 -35.65 9.71 -0.68
N GLY A 465 -35.75 9.75 -2.01
CA GLY A 465 -36.14 8.61 -2.82
C GLY A 465 -35.22 7.40 -2.57
N TYR A 466 -33.92 7.57 -2.74
CA TYR A 466 -32.93 6.51 -2.47
C TYR A 466 -32.92 6.08 -0.99
N HIS A 467 -33.06 7.03 -0.06
CA HIS A 467 -33.11 6.76 1.37
C HIS A 467 -34.32 5.89 1.75
N LYS A 468 -35.49 6.18 1.18
CA LYS A 468 -36.70 5.43 1.48
C LYS A 468 -36.65 4.00 0.91
N VAL A 469 -36.13 3.81 -0.30
CA VAL A 469 -35.93 2.48 -0.87
C VAL A 469 -34.89 1.68 -0.06
N TYR A 470 -33.81 2.34 0.38
CA TYR A 470 -32.83 1.73 1.28
C TYR A 470 -33.46 1.29 2.60
N PHE A 471 -34.28 2.16 3.20
CA PHE A 471 -35.00 1.85 4.43
C PHE A 471 -35.93 0.64 4.24
N ASP A 472 -36.77 0.63 3.22
CA ASP A 472 -37.73 -0.45 2.97
C ASP A 472 -37.02 -1.79 2.75
N ARG A 473 -35.91 -1.79 2.00
CA ARG A 473 -35.12 -2.99 1.74
C ARG A 473 -34.45 -3.53 3.00
N LYS A 474 -33.83 -2.66 3.81
CA LYS A 474 -33.23 -3.03 5.09
C LYS A 474 -34.27 -3.53 6.08
N LEU A 475 -35.43 -2.89 6.14
CA LEU A 475 -36.53 -3.26 7.00
C LEU A 475 -37.09 -4.65 6.65
N ALA A 476 -37.09 -5.03 5.37
CA ALA A 476 -37.54 -6.36 4.93
C ALA A 476 -36.63 -7.48 5.47
N TYR A 477 -35.34 -7.26 5.53
CA TYR A 477 -34.40 -8.22 6.15
C TYR A 477 -34.64 -8.34 7.67
N MET A 478 -34.87 -7.20 8.35
CA MET A 478 -35.17 -7.19 9.79
C MET A 478 -36.49 -7.86 10.12
N ALA A 479 -37.53 -7.64 9.32
CA ALA A 479 -38.83 -8.30 9.47
C ALA A 479 -38.73 -9.82 9.22
N ALA A 480 -37.88 -10.25 8.28
CA ALA A 480 -37.62 -11.65 8.03
C ALA A 480 -36.85 -12.30 9.20
N GLU A 481 -35.90 -11.58 9.82
CA GLU A 481 -35.18 -12.04 11.02
C GLU A 481 -36.11 -12.22 12.22
N LEU A 482 -37.06 -11.32 12.41
CA LEU A 482 -38.11 -11.42 13.43
C LEU A 482 -39.15 -12.54 13.17
N GLY A 483 -39.05 -13.23 12.02
CA GLY A 483 -40.00 -14.30 11.68
C GLY A 483 -41.42 -13.83 11.38
N ILE A 484 -41.62 -12.53 11.04
CA ILE A 484 -42.95 -11.96 10.83
C ILE A 484 -43.63 -12.63 9.64
N ASN A 485 -44.87 -13.05 9.84
CA ASN A 485 -45.68 -13.71 8.81
C ASN A 485 -45.82 -12.82 7.55
N GLY A 486 -45.48 -13.36 6.39
CA GLY A 486 -45.45 -12.65 5.11
C GLY A 486 -44.17 -11.87 4.83
N ALA A 487 -43.21 -11.80 5.75
CA ALA A 487 -41.92 -11.15 5.53
C ALA A 487 -40.94 -12.01 4.72
N THR A 488 -41.20 -13.30 4.58
CA THR A 488 -40.38 -14.24 3.81
C THR A 488 -41.18 -14.96 2.73
N LYS A 489 -40.54 -15.25 1.59
CA LYS A 489 -41.05 -16.13 0.54
C LYS A 489 -39.93 -17.03 0.04
N LYS A 490 -40.15 -18.36 0.06
CA LYS A 490 -39.13 -19.36 -0.32
C LYS A 490 -37.77 -19.16 0.41
N GLY A 491 -37.81 -18.82 1.71
CA GLY A 491 -36.61 -18.62 2.53
C GLY A 491 -35.80 -17.35 2.24
N LYS A 492 -36.37 -16.39 1.49
CA LYS A 492 -35.77 -15.09 1.20
C LYS A 492 -36.68 -13.97 1.69
N PRO A 493 -36.14 -12.77 2.05
CA PRO A 493 -36.96 -11.61 2.43
C PRO A 493 -37.91 -11.20 1.29
N THR A 494 -39.11 -10.79 1.67
CA THR A 494 -40.12 -10.29 0.73
C THR A 494 -40.18 -8.77 0.82
N PHE A 495 -39.66 -8.09 -0.20
CA PHE A 495 -39.63 -6.62 -0.20
C PHE A 495 -41.04 -6.00 -0.31
N ASN A 496 -42.02 -6.72 -0.87
CA ASN A 496 -43.43 -6.28 -0.91
C ASN A 496 -44.03 -6.10 0.49
N PHE A 497 -43.50 -6.80 1.51
CA PHE A 497 -43.96 -6.66 2.90
C PHE A 497 -43.83 -5.22 3.41
N THR A 498 -42.77 -4.53 2.99
CA THR A 498 -42.44 -3.17 3.45
C THR A 498 -43.08 -2.05 2.64
N TYR A 499 -43.83 -2.36 1.57
CA TYR A 499 -44.50 -1.33 0.76
C TYR A 499 -45.67 -0.66 1.47
N ASN A 500 -46.26 -1.30 2.46
CA ASN A 500 -47.40 -0.74 3.19
C ASN A 500 -46.97 -0.29 4.59
N LYS A 501 -47.41 0.93 5.00
CA LYS A 501 -47.15 1.49 6.33
C LYS A 501 -47.61 0.60 7.48
N GLY A 502 -48.55 -0.32 7.23
CA GLY A 502 -49.00 -1.32 8.21
C GLY A 502 -47.93 -2.30 8.68
N CYS A 503 -46.82 -2.46 7.91
CA CYS A 503 -45.68 -3.29 8.33
C CYS A 503 -45.01 -2.74 9.62
N ILE A 504 -45.05 -1.43 9.84
CA ILE A 504 -44.43 -0.76 11.00
C ILE A 504 -45.08 -1.22 12.31
N GLU A 505 -46.45 -1.36 12.33
CA GLU A 505 -47.13 -1.86 13.54
C GLU A 505 -46.81 -3.32 13.81
N LYS A 506 -46.77 -4.16 12.78
CA LYS A 506 -46.39 -5.57 12.91
C LYS A 506 -44.96 -5.72 13.48
N ILE A 507 -44.03 -4.92 12.96
CA ILE A 507 -42.64 -4.94 13.41
C ILE A 507 -42.53 -4.41 14.84
N LYS A 508 -43.27 -3.37 15.21
CA LYS A 508 -43.33 -2.81 16.58
C LYS A 508 -43.73 -3.88 17.59
N VAL A 509 -44.78 -4.64 17.24
CA VAL A 509 -45.30 -5.70 18.12
C VAL A 509 -44.31 -6.85 18.28
N GLU A 510 -43.80 -7.38 17.16
CA GLU A 510 -42.92 -8.54 17.16
C GLU A 510 -41.52 -8.24 17.72
N ALA A 511 -41.00 -7.03 17.52
CA ALA A 511 -39.72 -6.61 18.05
C ALA A 511 -39.75 -6.28 19.55
N ASP A 512 -40.94 -6.12 20.14
CA ASP A 512 -41.09 -5.66 21.52
C ASP A 512 -40.24 -4.40 21.85
N CYS A 513 -40.25 -3.45 20.92
CA CYS A 513 -39.50 -2.21 21.04
C CYS A 513 -40.40 -1.05 21.47
N LYS A 514 -39.97 -0.29 22.49
CA LYS A 514 -40.62 0.97 22.89
C LYS A 514 -40.15 2.09 22.00
N PHE A 515 -40.82 2.28 20.87
CA PHE A 515 -40.57 3.42 20.00
C PHE A 515 -41.36 4.64 20.47
N ASP A 516 -40.78 5.83 20.36
CA ASP A 516 -41.49 7.09 20.58
C ASP A 516 -42.60 7.26 19.53
N ASP A 517 -43.78 7.72 19.98
CA ASP A 517 -44.95 7.93 19.13
C ASP A 517 -44.71 8.96 18.01
N LEU A 518 -43.89 9.98 18.27
CA LEU A 518 -43.50 10.96 17.26
C LEU A 518 -42.60 10.31 16.18
N LEU A 519 -41.67 9.41 16.58
CA LEU A 519 -40.84 8.64 15.67
C LEU A 519 -41.71 7.78 14.75
N ILE A 520 -42.65 7.00 15.32
CA ILE A 520 -43.58 6.17 14.55
C ILE A 520 -44.42 7.00 13.59
N LYS A 521 -44.95 8.13 14.03
CA LYS A 521 -45.72 9.08 13.22
C LYS A 521 -44.90 9.58 12.02
N ASN A 522 -43.63 9.96 12.23
CA ASN A 522 -42.75 10.44 11.18
C ASN A 522 -42.40 9.33 10.18
N VAL A 523 -42.11 8.11 10.66
CA VAL A 523 -41.86 6.95 9.82
C VAL A 523 -43.09 6.65 8.96
N LYS A 524 -44.29 6.63 9.51
CA LYS A 524 -45.55 6.42 8.74
C LYS A 524 -45.78 7.52 7.70
N LYS A 525 -45.56 8.78 8.07
CA LYS A 525 -45.65 9.92 7.12
C LYS A 525 -44.62 9.83 5.97
N SER A 526 -43.49 9.16 6.17
CA SER A 526 -42.53 8.94 5.09
C SER A 526 -43.09 8.08 3.94
N TYR A 527 -44.06 7.21 4.21
CA TYR A 527 -44.75 6.42 3.17
C TYR A 527 -45.68 7.30 2.31
N GLU A 528 -46.28 8.31 2.90
CA GLU A 528 -47.12 9.28 2.15
C GLU A 528 -46.24 10.14 1.25
N LEU A 529 -45.10 10.59 1.78
CA LEU A 529 -44.12 11.35 1.03
C LEU A 529 -43.49 10.52 -0.11
N ARG A 530 -43.26 9.22 0.13
CA ARG A 530 -42.79 8.29 -0.91
C ARG A 530 -43.72 8.24 -2.11
N ASN A 531 -45.03 8.17 -1.86
CA ASN A 531 -46.02 8.07 -2.93
C ASN A 531 -46.08 9.33 -3.81
N SER A 532 -45.55 10.44 -3.31
CA SER A 532 -45.41 11.69 -4.05
C SER A 532 -44.00 11.88 -4.67
N ASN A 533 -43.10 10.87 -4.62
CA ASN A 533 -41.74 10.95 -5.15
C ASN A 533 -41.65 10.22 -6.48
N PRO A 534 -41.30 10.89 -7.61
CA PRO A 534 -41.26 10.30 -8.94
C PRO A 534 -40.21 9.20 -9.12
N ILE A 535 -39.15 9.18 -8.28
CA ILE A 535 -38.13 8.12 -8.30
C ILE A 535 -38.69 6.80 -7.77
N VAL A 536 -39.62 6.88 -6.83
CA VAL A 536 -40.19 5.71 -6.15
C VAL A 536 -41.57 5.32 -6.70
N HIS A 537 -42.25 6.26 -7.33
CA HIS A 537 -43.62 6.06 -7.85
C HIS A 537 -43.81 6.71 -9.22
N ALA A 538 -44.01 5.91 -10.25
CA ALA A 538 -44.08 6.37 -11.65
C ALA A 538 -45.29 7.30 -11.94
N SER A 539 -46.30 7.33 -11.10
CA SER A 539 -47.49 8.17 -11.22
C SER A 539 -47.53 9.40 -10.30
N ALA A 540 -46.41 9.74 -9.67
CA ALA A 540 -46.38 10.83 -8.70
C ALA A 540 -46.32 12.20 -9.36
N GLU A 541 -47.17 13.12 -8.90
CA GLU A 541 -47.03 14.55 -9.18
C GLU A 541 -45.84 15.13 -8.40
N ILE A 542 -45.11 16.06 -9.01
CA ILE A 542 -43.87 16.61 -8.46
C ILE A 542 -44.08 17.23 -7.08
N ILE A 543 -43.26 16.86 -6.11
CA ILE A 543 -43.25 17.37 -4.74
C ILE A 543 -42.68 18.79 -4.69
N THR A 544 -43.38 19.78 -5.17
CA THR A 544 -42.96 21.17 -5.07
C THR A 544 -43.33 21.84 -3.75
N LYS A 545 -44.14 21.17 -2.91
CA LYS A 545 -44.75 21.77 -1.70
C LYS A 545 -44.11 21.39 -0.36
N ASN A 546 -43.24 20.41 -0.30
CA ASN A 546 -42.62 20.00 0.97
C ASN A 546 -41.39 20.84 1.33
N LYS A 547 -41.40 21.42 2.54
CA LYS A 547 -40.24 22.14 3.06
C LYS A 547 -39.05 21.16 3.22
N LYS A 548 -37.88 21.60 2.84
CA LYS A 548 -36.63 20.83 2.99
C LYS A 548 -36.43 20.26 4.40
N SER A 549 -36.74 21.07 5.42
CA SER A 549 -36.67 20.68 6.85
C SER A 549 -37.52 19.46 7.17
N ASP A 550 -38.71 19.37 6.60
CA ASP A 550 -39.65 18.26 6.79
C ASP A 550 -39.13 16.95 6.21
N VAL A 551 -38.57 17.02 5.03
CA VAL A 551 -37.96 15.83 4.34
C VAL A 551 -36.75 15.33 5.12
N LEU A 552 -35.86 16.23 5.55
CA LEU A 552 -34.69 15.91 6.35
C LEU A 552 -35.04 15.27 7.70
N GLN A 553 -36.10 15.81 8.36
CA GLN A 553 -36.59 15.25 9.62
C GLN A 553 -37.12 13.81 9.44
N LYS A 554 -37.83 13.53 8.35
CA LYS A 554 -38.31 12.18 8.05
C LYS A 554 -37.16 11.21 7.76
N MET A 555 -36.15 11.63 6.98
CA MET A 555 -34.95 10.79 6.74
C MET A 555 -34.24 10.45 8.04
N LYS A 556 -34.07 11.43 8.94
CA LYS A 556 -33.50 11.21 10.28
C LYS A 556 -34.32 10.19 11.08
N SER A 557 -35.64 10.31 11.05
CA SER A 557 -36.52 9.36 11.75
C SER A 557 -36.47 7.95 11.18
N LEU A 558 -36.28 7.81 9.86
CA LEU A 558 -36.03 6.48 9.23
C LEU A 558 -34.73 5.83 9.70
N ASP A 559 -33.65 6.61 9.76
CA ASP A 559 -32.35 6.11 10.24
C ASP A 559 -32.41 5.73 11.74
N GLU A 560 -33.08 6.55 12.57
CA GLU A 560 -33.26 6.29 14.00
C GLU A 560 -34.09 5.03 14.27
N PHE A 561 -35.18 4.84 13.54
CA PHE A 561 -36.01 3.64 13.62
C PHE A 561 -35.20 2.37 13.27
N LEU A 562 -34.45 2.39 12.16
CA LEU A 562 -33.61 1.26 11.78
C LEU A 562 -32.51 0.98 12.80
N LYS A 563 -31.94 2.03 13.43
CA LYS A 563 -30.92 1.88 14.45
C LYS A 563 -31.48 1.16 15.69
N MET A 564 -32.59 1.66 16.24
CA MET A 564 -33.21 1.05 17.41
C MET A 564 -33.65 -0.40 17.16
N LEU A 565 -34.23 -0.66 15.99
CA LEU A 565 -34.64 -2.00 15.59
C LEU A 565 -33.43 -2.95 15.41
N SER A 566 -32.37 -2.45 14.83
CA SER A 566 -31.11 -3.18 14.63
C SER A 566 -30.46 -3.58 15.96
N GLU A 567 -30.44 -2.65 16.91
CA GLU A 567 -29.93 -2.88 18.27
C GLU A 567 -30.73 -3.94 19.02
N LYS A 568 -32.04 -3.99 18.81
CA LYS A 568 -32.91 -4.98 19.46
C LYS A 568 -32.81 -6.39 18.84
N ILE A 569 -32.66 -6.48 17.52
CA ILE A 569 -32.71 -7.77 16.81
C ILE A 569 -31.32 -8.46 16.81
N TRP A 570 -30.25 -7.68 16.75
CA TRP A 570 -28.91 -8.20 16.46
C TRP A 570 -27.85 -7.94 17.53
N ASN A 571 -28.23 -7.33 18.68
CA ASN A 571 -27.43 -7.27 19.90
C ASN A 571 -27.97 -8.22 20.96
#